data_ab076bca0e7f98972c3435ef24fed2b8
#
_entry.id   ab076bca0e7f98972c3435ef24fed2b8
#
_cell.length_a   1.000
_cell.length_b   1.000
_cell.length_c   1.000
_cell.angle_alpha   90.00
_cell.angle_beta   90.00
_cell.angle_gamma   90.00
#
_symmetry.space_group_name_H-M   'P 1'
#
loop_
_entity.id
_entity.type
_entity.pdbx_description
1 polymer ?
#
loop_
_entity_poly.entity_id
_entity_poly.type
_entity_poly.pdbx_seq_one_letter_code
_entity_poly.pdbx_strand_id
1 'polypeptide(L)'
;MHLFKRRFRKANTGVEASGTNAEKEDPTPIPKPTEDVISALTASTTDNAEELAEQLEILSLTEEEVRENRIRRERLAYQTSVVIKLGSMLMAAGAGSYRVKASMARLAQAIGIEKLETHASLMELNTTAFKKDTFRTEIIEQRIVGVNAARIDALLQFTRSLRPNMLAEDADRALDAIAAQPHLYSRLQLAVASGIGCAGFAFLNKGGLIECLAVLVAAFIGQYVRSMMLGKRFNHVATWMVCSAIAASIYIGMVSAIVSFGFADNTHQAGAVSAILFLVPGFPLVTAILDLVRLDLNAGITRGTYVAILMVSAGVSVWAVTFVTNWSVKPSTPEVIAPLLLLALNALATFIAATSFGVLFNTPLPIAATAGLVSALLNPLRILLVSLGYPNQAMVGLMSMLVGLFAALLSTKVGSSRVTLSVPAVVIMIPGVPFYRAITAVNQGETLTAFASIADVSFVILAIGVGLAISRMLTDPGWTFDSPRKSKIIP
;
A
#
# COMPACT_ATOMS: atom_id res chain seq x y z
N MET A 1 29.71 7.83 -6.66
CA MET A 1 30.23 7.30 -5.36
C MET A 1 30.31 8.37 -4.26
N HIS A 2 30.78 9.60 -4.50
CA HIS A 2 30.88 10.64 -3.46
C HIS A 2 29.56 11.28 -3.01
N LEU A 3 28.52 11.33 -3.83
CA LEU A 3 27.22 11.93 -3.49
C LEU A 3 26.34 11.02 -2.61
N PHE A 4 26.53 9.70 -2.70
CA PHE A 4 25.78 8.73 -1.89
C PHE A 4 26.25 8.73 -0.43
N LYS A 5 27.54 8.89 -0.16
CA LYS A 5 28.10 9.03 1.21
C LYS A 5 27.62 10.29 1.94
N ARG A 6 27.31 11.39 1.22
CA ARG A 6 26.85 12.64 1.85
C ARG A 6 25.38 12.62 2.27
N ARG A 7 24.53 11.85 1.59
CA ARG A 7 23.09 11.78 1.93
C ARG A 7 22.80 10.86 3.14
N PHE A 8 23.56 9.80 3.31
CA PHE A 8 23.45 8.92 4.49
C PHE A 8 23.99 9.57 5.76
N ARG A 9 24.98 10.47 5.65
CA ARG A 9 25.55 11.17 6.83
C ARG A 9 24.64 12.26 7.40
N LYS A 10 23.68 12.79 6.62
CA LYS A 10 22.71 13.82 7.09
C LYS A 10 21.46 13.25 7.76
N ALA A 11 21.19 11.96 7.65
CA ALA A 11 20.03 11.32 8.26
C ALA A 11 20.30 10.78 9.69
N ASN A 12 21.55 10.76 10.14
CA ASN A 12 21.97 10.13 11.40
C ASN A 12 22.48 11.10 12.47
N THR A 13 22.22 12.40 12.38
CA THR A 13 22.53 13.36 13.45
C THR A 13 21.26 13.69 14.23
N GLY A 14 20.94 12.88 15.23
CA GLY A 14 19.79 13.13 16.10
C GLY A 14 19.45 12.01 17.07
N VAL A 15 20.44 11.24 17.54
CA VAL A 15 20.26 10.43 18.77
C VAL A 15 21.58 10.52 19.54
N GLU A 16 21.56 11.21 20.66
CA GLU A 16 22.63 11.16 21.66
C GLU A 16 22.64 9.74 22.24
N ALA A 17 23.73 9.03 22.00
CA ALA A 17 24.00 7.75 22.63
C ALA A 17 24.95 7.97 23.80
N SER A 18 24.51 7.58 24.98
CA SER A 18 25.33 7.35 26.15
C SER A 18 26.41 6.31 25.82
N GLY A 19 27.64 6.61 26.21
CA GLY A 19 28.81 5.87 25.79
C GLY A 19 28.88 4.44 26.28
N THR A 20 29.31 3.59 25.39
CA THR A 20 30.25 2.50 25.63
C THR A 20 31.15 2.44 24.41
N ASN A 21 32.47 2.55 24.66
CA ASN A 21 33.52 2.41 23.69
C ASN A 21 33.47 1.04 23.03
N ALA A 22 32.91 0.94 21.83
CA ALA A 22 33.19 -0.13 20.90
C ALA A 22 34.27 0.39 19.97
N GLU A 23 35.49 -0.08 20.15
CA GLU A 23 36.60 0.14 19.23
C GLU A 23 36.14 -0.23 17.80
N LYS A 24 36.35 0.69 16.89
CA LYS A 24 36.30 0.40 15.46
C LYS A 24 37.43 -0.57 15.15
N GLU A 25 37.14 -1.85 15.07
CA GLU A 25 38.01 -2.79 14.37
C GLU A 25 38.08 -2.34 12.90
N ASP A 26 39.16 -1.69 12.55
CA ASP A 26 39.62 -1.59 11.17
C ASP A 26 39.76 -3.02 10.62
N PRO A 27 39.35 -3.31 9.38
CA PRO A 27 39.58 -4.64 8.81
C PRO A 27 41.07 -4.89 8.88
N THR A 28 41.45 -5.86 9.73
CA THR A 28 42.82 -6.30 9.90
C THR A 28 43.44 -6.52 8.52
N PRO A 29 44.51 -5.83 8.17
CA PRO A 29 45.22 -6.12 6.94
C PRO A 29 45.66 -7.58 6.99
N ILE A 30 45.46 -8.31 5.87
CA ILE A 30 46.03 -9.65 5.69
C ILE A 30 47.48 -9.57 6.10
N PRO A 31 47.94 -10.34 7.09
CA PRO A 31 49.30 -10.26 7.54
C PRO A 31 50.21 -10.51 6.33
N LYS A 32 50.99 -9.49 5.97
CA LYS A 32 52.10 -9.71 5.04
C LYS A 32 52.99 -10.76 5.69
N PRO A 33 53.50 -11.76 4.92
CA PRO A 33 54.44 -12.70 5.46
C PRO A 33 55.53 -11.90 6.15
N THR A 34 55.74 -12.16 7.42
CA THR A 34 56.75 -11.44 8.23
C THR A 34 58.12 -11.68 7.60
N GLU A 35 59.00 -10.69 7.68
CA GLU A 35 60.38 -10.83 7.21
C GLU A 35 61.08 -12.08 7.73
N ASP A 36 60.65 -12.59 8.89
CA ASP A 36 61.08 -13.85 9.47
C ASP A 36 60.66 -15.09 8.64
N VAL A 37 59.51 -15.10 7.99
CA VAL A 37 59.07 -16.20 7.10
C VAL A 37 59.86 -16.13 5.80
N ILE A 38 60.15 -14.94 5.29
CA ILE A 38 60.95 -14.74 4.10
C ILE A 38 62.42 -15.10 4.38
N SER A 39 62.97 -14.73 5.55
CA SER A 39 64.33 -15.09 5.95
C SER A 39 64.50 -16.56 6.26
N ALA A 40 63.48 -17.23 6.83
CA ALA A 40 63.49 -18.69 7.04
C ALA A 40 63.45 -19.47 5.74
N LEU A 41 62.68 -18.98 4.73
CA LEU A 41 62.62 -19.55 3.39
C LEU A 41 63.89 -19.34 2.58
N THR A 42 64.64 -18.25 2.80
CA THR A 42 65.90 -18.00 2.10
C THR A 42 67.12 -18.69 2.76
N ALA A 43 67.01 -19.16 4.00
CA ALA A 43 68.11 -19.82 4.72
C ALA A 43 68.21 -21.35 4.47
N SER A 44 67.24 -21.98 3.82
CA SER A 44 67.33 -23.39 3.47
C SER A 44 67.88 -23.55 2.06
N THR A 45 69.08 -24.06 1.98
CA THR A 45 69.98 -24.28 0.87
C THR A 45 69.36 -25.03 -0.33
N THR A 46 69.55 -24.48 -1.49
CA THR A 46 69.83 -25.03 -2.86
C THR A 46 69.08 -26.22 -3.45
N ASP A 47 68.32 -27.03 -2.75
CA ASP A 47 67.51 -28.15 -3.35
C ASP A 47 66.01 -27.86 -3.45
N ASN A 48 65.54 -26.70 -2.99
CA ASN A 48 64.11 -26.43 -2.86
C ASN A 48 63.60 -25.24 -3.71
N ALA A 49 64.26 -24.89 -4.80
CA ALA A 49 63.78 -23.81 -5.65
C ALA A 49 62.39 -24.14 -6.31
N GLU A 50 62.16 -25.44 -6.64
CA GLU A 50 60.88 -25.91 -7.17
C GLU A 50 59.77 -25.89 -6.08
N GLU A 51 60.08 -26.33 -4.86
CA GLU A 51 59.14 -26.32 -3.73
C GLU A 51 58.81 -24.91 -3.29
N LEU A 52 59.76 -23.97 -3.33
CA LEU A 52 59.54 -22.55 -3.08
C LEU A 52 58.69 -21.88 -4.16
N ALA A 53 58.92 -22.26 -5.44
CA ALA A 53 58.10 -21.77 -6.54
C ALA A 53 56.65 -22.29 -6.45
N GLU A 54 56.45 -23.54 -6.08
CA GLU A 54 55.12 -24.13 -5.84
C GLU A 54 54.40 -23.47 -4.65
N GLN A 55 55.11 -23.21 -3.55
CA GLN A 55 54.54 -22.49 -2.41
C GLN A 55 54.20 -21.02 -2.71
N LEU A 56 55.01 -20.32 -3.53
CA LEU A 56 54.72 -18.97 -4.00
C LEU A 56 53.55 -18.95 -4.98
N GLU A 57 53.43 -19.98 -5.84
CA GLU A 57 52.30 -20.13 -6.76
C GLU A 57 51.00 -20.42 -5.99
N ILE A 58 51.02 -21.28 -4.96
CA ILE A 58 49.88 -21.52 -4.06
C ILE A 58 49.49 -20.23 -3.29
N LEU A 59 50.45 -19.47 -2.80
CA LEU A 59 50.18 -18.17 -2.12
C LEU A 59 49.59 -17.12 -3.07
N SER A 60 50.07 -17.05 -4.33
CA SER A 60 49.52 -16.16 -5.34
C SER A 60 48.10 -16.55 -5.79
N LEU A 61 47.85 -17.85 -5.92
CA LEU A 61 46.52 -18.40 -6.20
C LEU A 61 45.55 -18.09 -5.07
N THR A 62 45.99 -18.18 -3.81
CA THR A 62 45.15 -17.82 -2.64
C THR A 62 44.83 -16.30 -2.57
N GLU A 63 45.78 -15.45 -2.94
CA GLU A 63 45.52 -14.00 -3.02
C GLU A 63 44.54 -13.64 -4.17
N GLU A 64 44.64 -14.31 -5.30
CA GLU A 64 43.74 -14.12 -6.43
C GLU A 64 42.34 -14.63 -6.13
N GLU A 65 42.20 -15.78 -5.49
CA GLU A 65 40.91 -16.31 -5.01
C GLU A 65 40.26 -15.38 -3.99
N VAL A 66 41.02 -14.84 -3.04
CA VAL A 66 40.50 -13.87 -2.06
C VAL A 66 40.03 -12.59 -2.75
N ARG A 67 40.77 -12.08 -3.72
CA ARG A 67 40.42 -10.91 -4.52
C ARG A 67 39.14 -11.14 -5.33
N GLU A 68 39.05 -12.29 -6.03
CA GLU A 68 37.86 -12.66 -6.79
C GLU A 68 36.63 -12.82 -5.90
N ASN A 69 36.79 -13.46 -4.74
CA ASN A 69 35.70 -13.62 -3.75
C ASN A 69 35.22 -12.26 -3.24
N ARG A 70 36.13 -11.33 -3.01
CA ARG A 70 35.79 -9.96 -2.62
C ARG A 70 34.99 -9.24 -3.72
N ILE A 71 35.43 -9.31 -4.97
CA ILE A 71 34.72 -8.70 -6.11
C ILE A 71 33.34 -9.31 -6.26
N ARG A 72 33.22 -10.66 -6.13
CA ARG A 72 31.94 -11.37 -6.18
C ARG A 72 30.97 -10.92 -5.08
N ARG A 73 31.46 -10.76 -3.85
CA ARG A 73 30.65 -10.26 -2.70
C ARG A 73 30.22 -8.81 -2.90
N GLU A 74 31.09 -7.94 -3.34
CA GLU A 74 30.77 -6.53 -3.63
C GLU A 74 29.73 -6.42 -4.75
N ARG A 75 29.84 -7.22 -5.80
CA ARG A 75 28.88 -7.28 -6.89
C ARG A 75 27.52 -7.79 -6.41
N LEU A 76 27.49 -8.87 -5.63
CA LEU A 76 26.25 -9.40 -5.08
C LEU A 76 25.58 -8.40 -4.11
N ALA A 77 26.36 -7.70 -3.29
CA ALA A 77 25.84 -6.65 -2.41
C ALA A 77 25.19 -5.51 -3.20
N TYR A 78 25.80 -5.06 -4.30
CA TYR A 78 25.19 -4.04 -5.16
C TYR A 78 23.95 -4.57 -5.88
N GLN A 79 23.97 -5.78 -6.42
CA GLN A 79 22.80 -6.41 -7.04
C GLN A 79 21.64 -6.53 -6.04
N THR A 80 21.93 -6.95 -4.81
CA THR A 80 20.91 -7.08 -3.75
C THR A 80 20.32 -5.72 -3.37
N SER A 81 21.15 -4.67 -3.27
CA SER A 81 20.67 -3.33 -2.95
C SER A 81 19.72 -2.75 -4.02
N VAL A 82 19.94 -3.09 -5.30
CA VAL A 82 19.04 -2.70 -6.40
C VAL A 82 17.71 -3.45 -6.32
N VAL A 83 17.75 -4.76 -5.99
CA VAL A 83 16.52 -5.55 -5.82
C VAL A 83 15.69 -5.08 -4.64
N ILE A 84 16.32 -4.81 -3.50
CA ILE A 84 15.61 -4.35 -2.31
C ILE A 84 15.06 -2.92 -2.48
N LYS A 85 15.73 -2.08 -3.28
CA LYS A 85 15.22 -0.77 -3.69
C LYS A 85 13.89 -0.88 -4.44
N LEU A 86 13.76 -1.80 -5.40
CA LEU A 86 12.50 -2.07 -6.09
C LEU A 86 11.41 -2.50 -5.10
N GLY A 87 11.74 -3.43 -4.19
CA GLY A 87 10.81 -3.91 -3.16
C GLY A 87 10.32 -2.78 -2.26
N SER A 88 11.23 -1.97 -1.75
CA SER A 88 10.94 -0.81 -0.91
C SER A 88 10.06 0.23 -1.63
N MET A 89 10.32 0.52 -2.90
CA MET A 89 9.48 1.44 -3.70
C MET A 89 8.06 0.91 -3.90
N LEU A 90 7.90 -0.40 -4.16
CA LEU A 90 6.59 -1.04 -4.28
C LEU A 90 5.82 -1.03 -2.96
N MET A 91 6.49 -1.30 -1.83
CA MET A 91 5.90 -1.24 -0.49
C MET A 91 5.45 0.18 -0.16
N ALA A 92 6.30 1.17 -0.37
CA ALA A 92 5.99 2.60 -0.14
C ALA A 92 4.81 3.08 -0.98
N ALA A 93 4.62 2.51 -2.17
CA ALA A 93 3.49 2.80 -3.05
C ALA A 93 2.20 2.04 -2.67
N GLY A 94 2.24 1.11 -1.70
CA GLY A 94 1.09 0.36 -1.21
C GLY A 94 0.84 -0.98 -1.93
N ALA A 95 1.79 -1.49 -2.70
CA ALA A 95 1.65 -2.79 -3.35
C ALA A 95 1.54 -3.93 -2.32
N GLY A 96 0.70 -4.95 -2.62
CA GLY A 96 0.62 -6.15 -1.79
C GLY A 96 1.91 -6.99 -1.83
N SER A 97 2.15 -7.74 -0.75
CA SER A 97 3.36 -8.54 -0.52
C SER A 97 3.71 -9.48 -1.69
N TYR A 98 2.71 -10.18 -2.21
CA TYR A 98 2.90 -11.07 -3.36
C TYR A 98 3.54 -10.37 -4.56
N ARG A 99 3.11 -9.13 -4.87
CA ARG A 99 3.67 -8.36 -6.00
C ARG A 99 5.07 -7.89 -5.73
N VAL A 100 5.34 -7.46 -4.50
CA VAL A 100 6.68 -7.07 -4.05
C VAL A 100 7.63 -8.24 -4.27
N LYS A 101 7.34 -9.40 -3.68
CA LYS A 101 8.16 -10.62 -3.79
C LYS A 101 8.35 -11.07 -5.25
N ALA A 102 7.26 -11.11 -6.03
CA ALA A 102 7.31 -11.54 -7.44
C ALA A 102 8.13 -10.57 -8.32
N SER A 103 8.03 -9.27 -8.08
CA SER A 103 8.81 -8.26 -8.83
C SER A 103 10.28 -8.30 -8.47
N MET A 104 10.60 -8.45 -7.19
CA MET A 104 11.98 -8.61 -6.72
C MET A 104 12.63 -9.87 -7.28
N ALA A 105 11.93 -11.01 -7.26
CA ALA A 105 12.43 -12.26 -7.81
C ALA A 105 12.72 -12.16 -9.33
N ARG A 106 11.85 -11.47 -10.09
CA ARG A 106 12.08 -11.22 -11.53
C ARG A 106 13.31 -10.36 -11.78
N LEU A 107 13.46 -9.27 -11.03
CA LEU A 107 14.62 -8.40 -11.16
C LEU A 107 15.90 -9.14 -10.77
N ALA A 108 15.90 -9.87 -9.65
CA ALA A 108 17.02 -10.68 -9.19
C ALA A 108 17.49 -11.66 -10.28
N GLN A 109 16.55 -12.38 -10.90
CA GLN A 109 16.86 -13.29 -12.00
C GLN A 109 17.43 -12.55 -13.22
N ALA A 110 16.86 -11.38 -13.57
CA ALA A 110 17.31 -10.59 -14.72
C ALA A 110 18.75 -10.07 -14.57
N ILE A 111 19.17 -9.74 -13.35
CA ILE A 111 20.54 -9.27 -13.06
C ILE A 111 21.51 -10.38 -12.62
N GLY A 112 21.07 -11.64 -12.71
CA GLY A 112 21.93 -12.82 -12.50
C GLY A 112 22.13 -13.23 -11.04
N ILE A 113 21.15 -12.99 -10.16
CA ILE A 113 21.03 -13.63 -8.84
C ILE A 113 20.32 -14.97 -9.04
N GLU A 114 20.87 -16.03 -8.49
CA GLU A 114 20.37 -17.42 -8.71
C GLU A 114 19.13 -17.73 -7.88
N LYS A 115 19.13 -17.32 -6.61
CA LYS A 115 18.02 -17.53 -5.67
C LYS A 115 17.82 -16.29 -4.82
N LEU A 116 16.56 -15.91 -4.62
CA LEU A 116 16.16 -14.80 -3.75
C LEU A 116 15.09 -15.28 -2.78
N GLU A 117 15.34 -15.13 -1.50
CA GLU A 117 14.37 -15.35 -0.43
C GLU A 117 13.97 -13.99 0.13
N THR A 118 12.66 -13.73 0.22
CA THR A 118 12.15 -12.42 0.64
C THR A 118 10.99 -12.59 1.61
N HIS A 119 11.09 -11.91 2.75
CA HIS A 119 10.02 -11.74 3.71
C HIS A 119 9.62 -10.27 3.75
N ALA A 120 8.34 -9.99 3.56
CA ALA A 120 7.80 -8.63 3.55
C ALA A 120 6.69 -8.50 4.61
N SER A 121 6.75 -7.43 5.40
CA SER A 121 5.66 -6.96 6.26
C SER A 121 5.08 -5.65 5.71
N LEU A 122 4.36 -4.86 6.49
CA LEU A 122 3.93 -3.52 6.09
C LEU A 122 5.10 -2.54 5.97
N MET A 123 6.06 -2.61 6.90
CA MET A 123 7.14 -1.62 7.05
C MET A 123 8.54 -2.24 6.96
N GLU A 124 8.66 -3.54 6.86
CA GLU A 124 9.95 -4.23 6.89
C GLU A 124 10.07 -5.18 5.71
N LEU A 125 11.25 -5.19 5.11
CA LEU A 125 11.61 -6.04 3.99
C LEU A 125 12.95 -6.69 4.28
N ASN A 126 12.94 -8.03 4.44
CA ASN A 126 14.11 -8.85 4.67
C ASN A 126 14.37 -9.68 3.41
N THR A 127 15.58 -9.62 2.88
CA THR A 127 15.92 -10.29 1.64
C THR A 127 17.29 -10.94 1.74
N THR A 128 17.36 -12.23 1.36
CA THR A 128 18.62 -12.96 1.20
C THR A 128 18.78 -13.38 -0.25
N ALA A 129 19.84 -12.91 -0.87
CA ALA A 129 20.24 -13.23 -2.23
C ALA A 129 21.38 -14.25 -2.21
N PHE A 130 21.29 -15.29 -3.06
CA PHE A 130 22.28 -16.36 -3.20
C PHE A 130 22.85 -16.35 -4.62
N LYS A 131 24.18 -16.49 -4.72
CA LYS A 131 24.88 -16.64 -6.00
C LYS A 131 26.12 -17.48 -5.80
N LYS A 132 26.11 -18.69 -6.40
CA LYS A 132 27.13 -19.72 -6.15
C LYS A 132 27.28 -19.95 -4.63
N ASP A 133 28.51 -19.89 -4.13
CA ASP A 133 28.86 -20.12 -2.72
C ASP A 133 28.73 -18.87 -1.83
N THR A 134 28.21 -17.76 -2.38
CA THR A 134 28.06 -16.51 -1.63
C THR A 134 26.61 -16.16 -1.42
N PHE A 135 26.30 -15.57 -0.28
CA PHE A 135 25.00 -15.01 0.01
C PHE A 135 25.12 -13.62 0.60
N ARG A 136 24.05 -12.83 0.47
CA ARG A 136 23.93 -11.51 1.06
C ARG A 136 22.53 -11.33 1.62
N THR A 137 22.43 -11.01 2.90
CA THR A 137 21.16 -10.62 3.55
C THR A 137 21.15 -9.11 3.73
N GLU A 138 20.04 -8.49 3.35
CA GLU A 138 19.76 -7.07 3.60
C GLU A 138 18.38 -6.91 4.21
N ILE A 139 18.28 -5.99 5.18
CA ILE A 139 17.06 -5.63 5.90
C ILE A 139 16.83 -4.15 5.69
N ILE A 140 15.61 -3.79 5.30
CA ILE A 140 15.20 -2.39 5.15
C ILE A 140 13.93 -2.13 5.96
N GLU A 141 13.93 -1.07 6.76
CA GLU A 141 12.73 -0.51 7.36
C GLU A 141 12.15 0.59 6.46
N GLN A 142 10.93 0.40 5.95
CA GLN A 142 10.23 1.35 5.12
C GLN A 142 9.13 2.05 5.93
N ARG A 143 9.41 3.24 6.43
CA ARG A 143 8.48 4.03 7.27
C ARG A 143 7.43 4.80 6.48
N ILE A 144 7.58 4.89 5.15
CA ILE A 144 6.61 5.60 4.31
C ILE A 144 5.50 4.61 3.92
N VAL A 145 4.34 4.80 4.49
CA VAL A 145 3.12 4.06 4.12
C VAL A 145 2.22 5.00 3.34
N GLY A 146 2.08 4.76 2.06
CA GLY A 146 1.27 5.56 1.16
C GLY A 146 0.54 4.72 0.12
N VAL A 147 -0.25 5.36 -0.71
CA VAL A 147 -0.86 4.76 -1.90
C VAL A 147 -0.50 5.59 -3.11
N ASN A 148 0.13 4.97 -4.09
CA ASN A 148 0.46 5.59 -5.36
C ASN A 148 0.32 4.56 -6.49
N ALA A 149 -0.89 4.45 -7.03
CA ALA A 149 -1.25 3.47 -8.04
C ALA A 149 -0.44 3.66 -9.34
N ALA A 150 -0.20 4.90 -9.75
CA ALA A 150 0.62 5.19 -10.93
C ALA A 150 2.06 4.67 -10.77
N ARG A 151 2.66 4.84 -9.57
CA ARG A 151 4.00 4.31 -9.28
C ARG A 151 4.02 2.80 -9.24
N ILE A 152 2.97 2.16 -8.67
CA ILE A 152 2.83 0.70 -8.73
C ILE A 152 2.83 0.23 -10.18
N ASP A 153 2.04 0.86 -11.05
CA ASP A 153 1.93 0.48 -12.45
C ASP A 153 3.25 0.68 -13.19
N ALA A 154 3.95 1.80 -12.99
CA ALA A 154 5.26 2.06 -13.58
C ALA A 154 6.31 1.01 -13.17
N LEU A 155 6.37 0.65 -11.87
CA LEU A 155 7.29 -0.37 -11.35
C LEU A 155 6.94 -1.77 -11.89
N LEU A 156 5.65 -2.10 -12.00
CA LEU A 156 5.22 -3.37 -12.57
C LEU A 156 5.46 -3.45 -14.07
N GLN A 157 5.33 -2.33 -14.80
CA GLN A 157 5.68 -2.25 -16.21
C GLN A 157 7.18 -2.42 -16.40
N PHE A 158 8.02 -1.76 -15.60
CA PHE A 158 9.46 -1.98 -15.58
C PHE A 158 9.80 -3.46 -15.36
N THR A 159 9.17 -4.13 -14.38
CA THR A 159 9.46 -5.56 -14.12
C THR A 159 8.98 -6.50 -15.24
N ARG A 160 8.05 -6.07 -16.10
CA ARG A 160 7.62 -6.82 -17.28
C ARG A 160 8.57 -6.63 -18.48
N SER A 161 9.26 -5.49 -18.54
CA SER A 161 10.22 -5.16 -19.63
C SER A 161 11.65 -5.61 -19.36
N LEU A 162 11.91 -6.28 -18.22
CA LEU A 162 13.24 -6.79 -17.88
C LEU A 162 13.74 -7.79 -18.92
N ARG A 163 15.01 -7.65 -19.30
CA ARG A 163 15.71 -8.56 -20.21
C ARG A 163 16.68 -9.46 -19.42
N PRO A 164 16.93 -10.71 -19.87
CA PRO A 164 17.98 -11.54 -19.29
C PRO A 164 19.35 -10.84 -19.35
N ASN A 165 20.15 -11.02 -18.31
CA ASN A 165 21.50 -10.45 -18.19
C ASN A 165 21.55 -8.91 -18.24
N MET A 166 20.50 -8.25 -17.77
CA MET A 166 20.48 -6.80 -17.59
C MET A 166 21.54 -6.38 -16.56
N LEU A 167 22.21 -5.26 -16.81
CA LEU A 167 23.14 -4.70 -15.84
C LEU A 167 22.38 -4.11 -14.64
N ALA A 168 22.90 -4.35 -13.43
CA ALA A 168 22.28 -3.81 -12.20
C ALA A 168 22.24 -2.28 -12.19
N GLU A 169 23.23 -1.62 -12.81
CA GLU A 169 23.34 -0.17 -12.97
C GLU A 169 22.22 0.39 -13.86
N ASP A 170 21.81 -0.36 -14.90
CA ASP A 170 20.71 0.06 -15.78
C ASP A 170 19.38 -0.05 -15.06
N ALA A 171 19.21 -1.13 -14.27
CA ALA A 171 18.04 -1.30 -13.43
C ALA A 171 17.95 -0.20 -12.36
N ASP A 172 19.06 0.13 -11.72
CA ASP A 172 19.13 1.18 -10.70
C ASP A 172 18.75 2.55 -11.26
N ARG A 173 19.30 2.90 -12.44
CA ARG A 173 18.96 4.16 -13.16
C ARG A 173 17.47 4.21 -13.53
N ALA A 174 16.90 3.11 -13.99
CA ALA A 174 15.47 3.04 -14.32
C ALA A 174 14.60 3.22 -13.07
N LEU A 175 14.98 2.63 -11.93
CA LEU A 175 14.29 2.81 -10.66
C LEU A 175 14.39 4.26 -10.16
N ASP A 176 15.54 4.92 -10.31
CA ASP A 176 15.69 6.33 -9.98
C ASP A 176 14.82 7.24 -10.83
N ALA A 177 14.70 6.95 -12.12
CA ALA A 177 13.80 7.69 -13.01
C ALA A 177 12.32 7.55 -12.59
N ILE A 178 11.90 6.34 -12.16
CA ILE A 178 10.54 6.13 -11.64
C ILE A 178 10.35 6.82 -10.28
N ALA A 179 11.37 6.80 -9.41
CA ALA A 179 11.34 7.47 -8.11
C ALA A 179 11.20 8.99 -8.23
N ALA A 180 11.80 9.58 -9.27
CA ALA A 180 11.75 11.02 -9.54
C ALA A 180 10.40 11.50 -10.09
N GLN A 181 9.51 10.60 -10.54
CA GLN A 181 8.20 10.99 -11.07
C GLN A 181 7.36 11.68 -9.98
N PRO A 182 6.80 12.87 -10.25
CA PRO A 182 5.94 13.57 -9.29
C PRO A 182 4.59 12.87 -9.13
N HIS A 183 3.84 13.24 -8.09
CA HIS A 183 2.44 12.87 -7.97
C HIS A 183 1.62 13.49 -9.11
N LEU A 184 0.62 12.74 -9.60
CA LEU A 184 -0.22 13.18 -10.71
C LEU A 184 -1.13 14.36 -10.34
N TYR A 185 -1.50 14.46 -9.07
CA TYR A 185 -2.47 15.43 -8.60
C TYR A 185 -1.90 16.34 -7.51
N SER A 186 -2.25 17.62 -7.59
CA SER A 186 -1.95 18.61 -6.56
C SER A 186 -2.83 18.40 -5.31
N ARG A 187 -2.43 19.01 -4.19
CA ARG A 187 -3.21 18.95 -2.93
C ARG A 187 -4.64 19.45 -3.12
N LEU A 188 -4.83 20.50 -3.93
CA LEU A 188 -6.14 21.07 -4.20
C LEU A 188 -7.01 20.10 -5.02
N GLN A 189 -6.45 19.47 -6.06
CA GLN A 189 -7.16 18.46 -6.85
C GLN A 189 -7.58 17.25 -6.01
N LEU A 190 -6.71 16.79 -5.10
CA LEU A 190 -7.05 15.72 -4.16
C LEU A 190 -8.17 16.15 -3.19
N ALA A 191 -8.17 17.41 -2.73
CA ALA A 191 -9.23 17.93 -1.87
C ALA A 191 -10.58 18.03 -2.60
N VAL A 192 -10.59 18.51 -3.84
CA VAL A 192 -11.79 18.54 -4.70
C VAL A 192 -12.31 17.11 -4.93
N ALA A 193 -11.45 16.18 -5.33
CA ALA A 193 -11.83 14.78 -5.54
C ALA A 193 -12.41 14.16 -4.26
N SER A 194 -11.82 14.44 -3.08
CA SER A 194 -12.33 13.99 -1.80
C SER A 194 -13.74 14.51 -1.51
N GLY A 195 -13.95 15.82 -1.66
CA GLY A 195 -15.27 16.43 -1.46
C GLY A 195 -16.34 15.81 -2.34
N ILE A 196 -16.07 15.74 -3.64
CA ILE A 196 -16.99 15.16 -4.64
C ILE A 196 -17.23 13.66 -4.37
N GLY A 197 -16.18 12.89 -4.07
CA GLY A 197 -16.29 11.46 -3.77
C GLY A 197 -17.11 11.17 -2.52
N CYS A 198 -16.87 11.92 -1.43
CA CYS A 198 -17.62 11.79 -0.18
C CYS A 198 -19.07 12.25 -0.32
N ALA A 199 -19.37 13.28 -1.13
CA ALA A 199 -20.74 13.68 -1.45
C ALA A 199 -21.49 12.57 -2.20
N GLY A 200 -20.83 11.90 -3.18
CA GLY A 200 -21.40 10.71 -3.83
C GLY A 200 -21.69 9.59 -2.84
N PHE A 201 -20.80 9.34 -1.87
CA PHE A 201 -21.07 8.39 -0.78
C PHE A 201 -22.22 8.82 0.14
N ALA A 202 -22.35 10.13 0.44
CA ALA A 202 -23.47 10.63 1.23
C ALA A 202 -24.81 10.29 0.56
N PHE A 203 -24.90 10.49 -0.76
CA PHE A 203 -26.07 10.10 -1.53
C PHE A 203 -26.35 8.58 -1.46
N LEU A 204 -25.30 7.75 -1.68
CA LEU A 204 -25.43 6.29 -1.60
C LEU A 204 -25.86 5.81 -0.20
N ASN A 205 -25.53 6.57 0.83
CA ASN A 205 -25.96 6.36 2.22
C ASN A 205 -27.34 6.99 2.53
N LYS A 206 -28.12 7.33 1.50
CA LYS A 206 -29.46 7.93 1.59
C LYS A 206 -29.46 9.36 2.16
N GLY A 207 -28.36 10.11 2.01
CA GLY A 207 -28.31 11.55 2.30
C GLY A 207 -28.99 12.35 1.19
N GLY A 208 -29.72 13.41 1.57
CA GLY A 208 -30.31 14.38 0.64
C GLY A 208 -29.29 15.39 0.12
N LEU A 209 -29.78 16.39 -0.59
CA LEU A 209 -28.93 17.42 -1.20
C LEU A 209 -28.12 18.22 -0.16
N ILE A 210 -28.72 18.53 0.98
CA ILE A 210 -28.08 19.28 2.07
C ILE A 210 -26.90 18.51 2.64
N GLU A 211 -27.09 17.22 2.94
CA GLU A 211 -26.02 16.35 3.39
C GLU A 211 -24.88 16.24 2.36
N CYS A 212 -25.22 16.07 1.09
CA CYS A 212 -24.23 15.97 0.02
C CYS A 212 -23.37 17.24 -0.08
N LEU A 213 -23.99 18.44 0.00
CA LEU A 213 -23.27 19.71 -0.05
C LEU A 213 -22.43 19.96 1.19
N ALA A 214 -22.96 19.68 2.38
CA ALA A 214 -22.21 19.83 3.63
C ALA A 214 -21.02 18.85 3.70
N VAL A 215 -21.22 17.60 3.27
CA VAL A 215 -20.16 16.58 3.16
C VAL A 215 -19.10 16.99 2.15
N LEU A 216 -19.48 17.55 0.99
CA LEU A 216 -18.54 18.04 -0.01
C LEU A 216 -17.55 19.04 0.59
N VAL A 217 -18.06 20.05 1.32
CA VAL A 217 -17.22 21.08 1.93
C VAL A 217 -16.37 20.50 3.06
N ALA A 218 -16.96 19.69 3.92
CA ALA A 218 -16.28 19.09 5.07
C ALA A 218 -15.13 18.17 4.64
N ALA A 219 -15.38 17.28 3.68
CA ALA A 219 -14.37 16.35 3.16
C ALA A 219 -13.29 17.06 2.31
N PHE A 220 -13.66 18.12 1.58
CA PHE A 220 -12.68 18.96 0.87
C PHE A 220 -11.67 19.57 1.86
N ILE A 221 -12.15 20.23 2.92
CA ILE A 221 -11.26 20.87 3.91
C ILE A 221 -10.48 19.82 4.67
N GLY A 222 -11.12 18.73 5.11
CA GLY A 222 -10.46 17.62 5.81
C GLY A 222 -9.32 17.00 5.00
N GLN A 223 -9.52 16.76 3.72
CA GLN A 223 -8.49 16.21 2.83
C GLN A 223 -7.37 17.22 2.55
N TYR A 224 -7.69 18.51 2.42
CA TYR A 224 -6.67 19.53 2.24
C TYR A 224 -5.73 19.59 3.45
N VAL A 225 -6.30 19.60 4.67
CA VAL A 225 -5.55 19.55 5.93
C VAL A 225 -4.72 18.26 6.02
N ARG A 226 -5.31 17.10 5.69
CA ARG A 226 -4.60 15.81 5.65
C ARG A 226 -3.37 15.87 4.74
N SER A 227 -3.53 16.39 3.53
CA SER A 227 -2.44 16.51 2.56
C SER A 227 -1.32 17.44 3.06
N MET A 228 -1.68 18.48 3.82
CA MET A 228 -0.73 19.40 4.43
C MET A 228 0.02 18.74 5.60
N MET A 229 -0.68 18.03 6.49
CA MET A 229 -0.08 17.35 7.64
C MET A 229 0.86 16.22 7.21
N LEU A 230 0.42 15.36 6.28
CA LEU A 230 1.26 14.28 5.75
C LEU A 230 2.49 14.83 5.00
N GLY A 231 2.33 15.94 4.28
CA GLY A 231 3.45 16.63 3.64
C GLY A 231 4.51 17.17 4.63
N LYS A 232 4.10 17.48 5.86
CA LYS A 232 4.99 17.86 6.97
C LYS A 232 5.45 16.66 7.83
N ARG A 233 5.17 15.42 7.41
CA ARG A 233 5.54 14.18 8.09
C ARG A 233 4.95 14.02 9.51
N PHE A 234 3.75 14.57 9.75
CA PHE A 234 3.04 14.32 11.00
C PHE A 234 2.72 12.82 11.14
N ASN A 235 2.60 12.37 12.40
CA ASN A 235 2.16 11.02 12.71
C ASN A 235 0.81 10.72 12.05
N HIS A 236 0.65 9.52 11.48
CA HIS A 236 -0.55 9.13 10.75
C HIS A 236 -1.78 9.10 11.67
N VAL A 237 -1.66 8.52 12.88
CA VAL A 237 -2.74 8.45 13.86
C VAL A 237 -3.25 9.84 14.22
N ALA A 238 -2.33 10.75 14.59
CA ALA A 238 -2.67 12.13 14.89
C ALA A 238 -3.31 12.84 13.69
N THR A 239 -2.80 12.60 12.47
CA THR A 239 -3.38 13.17 11.24
C THR A 239 -4.82 12.69 11.03
N TRP A 240 -5.10 11.38 11.21
CA TRP A 240 -6.45 10.83 11.09
C TRP A 240 -7.39 11.42 12.14
N MET A 241 -6.96 11.53 13.40
CA MET A 241 -7.74 12.14 14.47
C MET A 241 -8.10 13.59 14.19
N VAL A 242 -7.11 14.41 13.84
CA VAL A 242 -7.34 15.85 13.58
C VAL A 242 -8.23 16.06 12.36
N CYS A 243 -7.97 15.34 11.25
CA CYS A 243 -8.74 15.52 10.03
C CYS A 243 -10.19 15.03 10.16
N SER A 244 -10.44 13.95 10.91
CA SER A 244 -11.80 13.47 11.19
C SER A 244 -12.56 14.44 12.10
N ALA A 245 -11.90 14.97 13.14
CA ALA A 245 -12.49 15.98 14.03
C ALA A 245 -12.88 17.26 13.24
N ILE A 246 -11.97 17.76 12.40
CA ILE A 246 -12.23 18.94 11.54
C ILE A 246 -13.40 18.67 10.59
N ALA A 247 -13.39 17.55 9.86
CA ALA A 247 -14.45 17.26 8.90
C ALA A 247 -15.81 17.07 9.59
N ALA A 248 -15.87 16.35 10.70
CA ALA A 248 -17.08 16.18 11.48
C ALA A 248 -17.60 17.52 12.02
N SER A 249 -16.73 18.36 12.60
CA SER A 249 -17.11 19.67 13.15
C SER A 249 -17.64 20.62 12.06
N ILE A 250 -17.02 20.63 10.88
CA ILE A 250 -17.49 21.46 9.76
C ILE A 250 -18.87 20.98 9.28
N TYR A 251 -19.05 19.66 9.12
CA TYR A 251 -20.35 19.11 8.74
C TYR A 251 -21.44 19.50 9.75
N ILE A 252 -21.21 19.22 11.03
CA ILE A 252 -22.15 19.53 12.10
C ILE A 252 -22.45 21.03 12.17
N GLY A 253 -21.43 21.88 12.10
CA GLY A 253 -21.58 23.33 12.12
C GLY A 253 -22.41 23.84 10.95
N MET A 254 -22.17 23.36 9.73
CA MET A 254 -22.92 23.74 8.54
C MET A 254 -24.40 23.33 8.64
N VAL A 255 -24.66 22.08 9.00
CA VAL A 255 -26.04 21.59 9.12
C VAL A 255 -26.78 22.30 10.25
N SER A 256 -26.12 22.50 11.41
CA SER A 256 -26.72 23.27 12.53
C SER A 256 -27.05 24.72 12.13
N ALA A 257 -26.19 25.38 11.35
CA ALA A 257 -26.47 26.72 10.84
C ALA A 257 -27.67 26.71 9.88
N ILE A 258 -27.72 25.78 8.91
CA ILE A 258 -28.83 25.64 7.95
C ILE A 258 -30.16 25.44 8.69
N VAL A 259 -30.19 24.55 9.69
CA VAL A 259 -31.36 24.30 10.53
C VAL A 259 -31.74 25.52 11.35
N SER A 260 -30.78 26.21 11.96
CA SER A 260 -31.03 27.43 12.79
C SER A 260 -31.60 28.56 11.97
N PHE A 261 -31.26 28.66 10.67
CA PHE A 261 -31.84 29.65 9.77
C PHE A 261 -33.20 29.23 9.18
N GLY A 262 -33.73 28.07 9.55
CA GLY A 262 -35.04 27.57 9.11
C GLY A 262 -35.07 27.04 7.68
N PHE A 263 -33.90 26.74 7.08
CA PHE A 263 -33.82 26.22 5.72
C PHE A 263 -33.94 24.68 5.67
N ALA A 264 -33.92 23.99 6.81
CA ALA A 264 -34.04 22.55 6.88
C ALA A 264 -34.54 22.07 8.25
N ASP A 265 -35.07 20.83 8.29
CA ASP A 265 -35.47 20.15 9.50
C ASP A 265 -34.29 19.46 10.20
N ASN A 266 -34.47 19.02 11.46
CA ASN A 266 -33.45 18.28 12.23
C ASN A 266 -33.16 16.86 11.78
N THR A 267 -33.51 16.49 10.52
CA THR A 267 -33.39 15.12 9.99
C THR A 267 -32.04 14.82 9.33
N HIS A 268 -31.16 15.83 9.18
CA HIS A 268 -29.90 15.75 8.40
C HIS A 268 -28.69 15.30 9.23
N GLN A 269 -28.85 14.25 10.07
CA GLN A 269 -27.82 13.88 11.04
C GLN A 269 -26.83 12.81 10.55
N ALA A 270 -27.18 12.06 9.49
CA ALA A 270 -26.42 10.89 9.04
C ALA A 270 -25.13 11.21 8.23
N GLY A 271 -25.00 12.43 7.71
CA GLY A 271 -23.91 12.81 6.81
C GLY A 271 -22.55 12.97 7.49
N ALA A 272 -22.51 13.14 8.83
CA ALA A 272 -21.24 13.29 9.57
C ALA A 272 -20.26 12.12 9.33
N VAL A 273 -20.78 10.91 9.18
CA VAL A 273 -19.99 9.73 8.84
C VAL A 273 -19.47 9.79 7.41
N SER A 274 -20.31 10.24 6.47
CA SER A 274 -19.92 10.37 5.06
C SER A 274 -18.84 11.43 4.87
N ALA A 275 -18.81 12.46 5.70
CA ALA A 275 -17.81 13.54 5.68
C ALA A 275 -16.38 13.07 5.97
N ILE A 276 -16.22 11.93 6.65
CA ILE A 276 -14.90 11.37 7.01
C ILE A 276 -14.48 10.15 6.16
N LEU A 277 -15.28 9.72 5.19
CA LEU A 277 -15.00 8.49 4.42
C LEU A 277 -13.71 8.58 3.60
N PHE A 278 -13.22 9.79 3.27
CA PHE A 278 -11.90 9.96 2.65
C PHE A 278 -10.72 9.47 3.53
N LEU A 279 -10.95 9.29 4.83
CA LEU A 279 -9.96 8.75 5.78
C LEU A 279 -9.97 7.22 5.82
N VAL A 280 -10.98 6.56 5.26
CA VAL A 280 -11.00 5.09 5.20
C VAL A 280 -9.85 4.60 4.32
N PRO A 281 -8.88 3.85 4.88
CA PRO A 281 -7.72 3.38 4.14
C PRO A 281 -8.07 2.16 3.26
N GLY A 282 -8.97 2.36 2.29
CA GLY A 282 -9.55 1.28 1.49
C GLY A 282 -8.53 0.49 0.68
N PHE A 283 -7.51 1.15 0.11
CA PHE A 283 -6.47 0.46 -0.64
C PHE A 283 -5.62 -0.46 0.26
N PRO A 284 -5.06 -0.01 1.40
CA PRO A 284 -4.38 -0.89 2.36
C PRO A 284 -5.28 -2.00 2.89
N LEU A 285 -6.58 -1.73 3.11
CA LEU A 285 -7.54 -2.73 3.60
C LEU A 285 -7.70 -3.87 2.59
N VAL A 286 -7.97 -3.56 1.32
CA VAL A 286 -8.12 -4.59 0.27
C VAL A 286 -6.82 -5.36 0.07
N THR A 287 -5.66 -4.69 0.08
CA THR A 287 -4.38 -5.38 -0.07
C THR A 287 -4.04 -6.25 1.15
N ALA A 288 -4.43 -5.86 2.37
CA ALA A 288 -4.26 -6.69 3.56
C ALA A 288 -4.99 -8.03 3.44
N ILE A 289 -6.26 -8.00 2.98
CA ILE A 289 -7.05 -9.22 2.84
C ILE A 289 -6.52 -10.11 1.71
N LEU A 290 -6.09 -9.51 0.59
CA LEU A 290 -5.47 -10.27 -0.49
C LEU A 290 -4.15 -10.94 -0.05
N ASP A 291 -3.38 -10.29 0.83
CA ASP A 291 -2.19 -10.87 1.42
C ASP A 291 -2.56 -12.05 2.36
N LEU A 292 -3.62 -11.91 3.20
CA LEU A 292 -4.12 -12.98 4.07
C LEU A 292 -4.61 -14.19 3.27
N VAL A 293 -5.39 -13.99 2.21
CA VAL A 293 -5.88 -15.09 1.35
C VAL A 293 -4.72 -15.82 0.67
N ARG A 294 -3.60 -15.15 0.44
CA ARG A 294 -2.36 -15.74 -0.10
C ARG A 294 -1.47 -16.37 0.98
N LEU A 295 -1.90 -16.41 2.24
CA LEU A 295 -1.14 -16.88 3.40
C LEU A 295 0.14 -16.07 3.67
N ASP A 296 0.26 -14.88 3.12
CA ASP A 296 1.29 -13.89 3.50
C ASP A 296 0.86 -13.21 4.83
N LEU A 297 0.76 -14.02 5.90
CA LEU A 297 0.15 -13.64 7.17
C LEU A 297 0.81 -12.41 7.80
N ASN A 298 2.14 -12.34 7.81
CA ASN A 298 2.87 -11.20 8.37
C ASN A 298 2.49 -9.88 7.69
N ALA A 299 2.45 -9.85 6.36
CA ALA A 299 2.07 -8.66 5.61
C ALA A 299 0.58 -8.33 5.80
N GLY A 300 -0.29 -9.34 5.76
CA GLY A 300 -1.73 -9.18 5.91
C GLY A 300 -2.13 -8.67 7.29
N ILE A 301 -1.62 -9.30 8.36
CA ILE A 301 -1.93 -8.92 9.76
C ILE A 301 -1.37 -7.53 10.08
N THR A 302 -0.10 -7.26 9.77
CA THR A 302 0.51 -5.94 10.07
C THR A 302 -0.20 -4.81 9.34
N ARG A 303 -0.59 -5.02 8.08
CA ARG A 303 -1.36 -4.04 7.29
C ARG A 303 -2.78 -3.90 7.80
N GLY A 304 -3.46 -4.98 8.16
CA GLY A 304 -4.79 -4.97 8.77
C GLY A 304 -4.81 -4.25 10.11
N THR A 305 -3.83 -4.50 10.97
CA THR A 305 -3.67 -3.79 12.26
C THR A 305 -3.45 -2.29 12.06
N TYR A 306 -2.59 -1.90 11.11
CA TYR A 306 -2.39 -0.49 10.77
C TYR A 306 -3.71 0.18 10.32
N VAL A 307 -4.48 -0.46 9.45
CA VAL A 307 -5.79 0.02 9.00
C VAL A 307 -6.76 0.16 10.18
N ALA A 308 -6.83 -0.85 11.05
CA ALA A 308 -7.71 -0.84 12.22
C ALA A 308 -7.38 0.32 13.16
N ILE A 309 -6.10 0.56 13.46
CA ILE A 309 -5.64 1.69 14.29
C ILE A 309 -6.09 3.03 13.68
N LEU A 310 -5.92 3.24 12.37
CA LEU A 310 -6.33 4.48 11.70
C LEU A 310 -7.85 4.67 11.74
N MET A 311 -8.61 3.60 11.48
CA MET A 311 -10.08 3.67 11.50
C MET A 311 -10.61 3.95 12.91
N VAL A 312 -10.09 3.26 13.93
CA VAL A 312 -10.45 3.50 15.33
C VAL A 312 -10.11 4.93 15.74
N SER A 313 -8.93 5.42 15.39
CA SER A 313 -8.49 6.79 15.68
C SER A 313 -9.44 7.83 15.09
N ALA A 314 -9.85 7.67 13.82
CA ALA A 314 -10.82 8.53 13.18
C ALA A 314 -12.20 8.46 13.87
N GLY A 315 -12.66 7.24 14.18
CA GLY A 315 -13.94 7.00 14.81
C GLY A 315 -14.04 7.61 16.22
N VAL A 316 -13.00 7.45 17.04
CA VAL A 316 -12.93 8.05 18.38
C VAL A 316 -12.98 9.58 18.31
N SER A 317 -12.31 10.19 17.33
CA SER A 317 -12.37 11.64 17.14
C SER A 317 -13.76 12.13 16.73
N VAL A 318 -14.43 11.42 15.83
CA VAL A 318 -15.82 11.78 15.45
C VAL A 318 -16.75 11.61 16.65
N TRP A 319 -16.59 10.52 17.40
CA TRP A 319 -17.36 10.34 18.63
C TRP A 319 -17.14 11.50 19.62
N ALA A 320 -15.90 11.91 19.85
CA ALA A 320 -15.62 13.04 20.74
C ALA A 320 -16.30 14.33 20.29
N VAL A 321 -16.27 14.62 18.97
CA VAL A 321 -16.98 15.79 18.41
C VAL A 321 -18.49 15.68 18.59
N THR A 322 -19.09 14.51 18.29
CA THR A 322 -20.55 14.31 18.45
C THR A 322 -20.97 14.34 19.90
N PHE A 323 -20.14 13.87 20.83
CA PHE A 323 -20.36 13.94 22.27
C PHE A 323 -20.37 15.39 22.77
N VAL A 324 -19.36 16.18 22.42
CA VAL A 324 -19.26 17.62 22.85
C VAL A 324 -20.39 18.47 22.25
N THR A 325 -20.78 18.15 21.00
CA THR A 325 -21.85 18.90 20.31
C THR A 325 -23.26 18.39 20.61
N ASN A 326 -23.40 17.34 21.41
CA ASN A 326 -24.66 16.63 21.66
C ASN A 326 -25.40 16.19 20.38
N TRP A 327 -24.61 15.88 19.33
CA TRP A 327 -25.15 15.53 18.02
C TRP A 327 -25.54 14.05 17.97
N SER A 328 -26.84 13.78 17.72
CA SER A 328 -27.30 12.39 17.54
C SER A 328 -27.24 11.98 16.07
N VAL A 329 -26.68 10.80 15.79
CA VAL A 329 -26.66 10.26 14.44
C VAL A 329 -27.92 9.42 14.21
N LYS A 330 -28.96 10.05 13.69
CA LYS A 330 -30.19 9.35 13.28
C LYS A 330 -30.14 9.09 11.78
N PRO A 331 -30.70 7.94 11.31
CA PRO A 331 -30.83 7.68 9.89
C PRO A 331 -31.68 8.76 9.21
N SER A 332 -31.25 9.24 8.05
CA SER A 332 -32.07 10.13 7.22
C SER A 332 -33.33 9.37 6.74
N THR A 333 -34.47 10.04 6.73
CA THR A 333 -35.66 9.54 6.07
C THR A 333 -35.42 9.57 4.56
N PRO A 334 -35.48 8.44 3.84
CA PRO A 334 -35.21 8.45 2.41
C PRO A 334 -36.30 9.26 1.67
N GLU A 335 -35.89 10.15 0.79
CA GLU A 335 -36.80 10.80 -0.16
C GLU A 335 -37.44 9.76 -1.08
N VAL A 336 -38.73 9.95 -1.39
CA VAL A 336 -39.45 9.06 -2.31
C VAL A 336 -39.06 9.40 -3.74
N ILE A 337 -38.10 8.69 -4.29
CA ILE A 337 -37.61 8.83 -5.67
C ILE A 337 -38.15 7.66 -6.51
N ALA A 338 -38.55 7.93 -7.75
CA ALA A 338 -38.96 6.88 -8.69
C ALA A 338 -37.85 5.82 -8.85
N PRO A 339 -38.17 4.50 -8.82
CA PRO A 339 -37.16 3.43 -8.74
C PRO A 339 -36.11 3.47 -9.86
N LEU A 340 -36.51 3.75 -11.09
CA LEU A 340 -35.61 3.84 -12.24
C LEU A 340 -34.67 5.05 -12.12
N LEU A 341 -35.19 6.19 -11.67
CA LEU A 341 -34.39 7.40 -11.44
C LEU A 341 -33.40 7.16 -10.29
N LEU A 342 -33.83 6.51 -9.19
CA LEU A 342 -32.97 6.15 -8.07
C LEU A 342 -31.83 5.22 -8.51
N LEU A 343 -32.10 4.24 -9.37
CA LEU A 343 -31.10 3.36 -9.93
C LEU A 343 -30.06 4.14 -10.76
N ALA A 344 -30.51 5.06 -11.61
CA ALA A 344 -29.63 5.92 -12.42
C ALA A 344 -28.80 6.87 -11.55
N LEU A 345 -29.39 7.48 -10.52
CA LEU A 345 -28.67 8.35 -9.58
C LEU A 345 -27.65 7.56 -8.74
N ASN A 346 -27.99 6.34 -8.31
CA ASN A 346 -27.04 5.46 -7.62
C ASN A 346 -25.86 5.07 -8.54
N ALA A 347 -26.10 4.84 -9.83
CA ALA A 347 -25.05 4.57 -10.81
C ALA A 347 -24.13 5.79 -10.98
N LEU A 348 -24.71 6.97 -11.13
CA LEU A 348 -23.96 8.22 -11.26
C LEU A 348 -23.16 8.54 -10.00
N ALA A 349 -23.76 8.45 -8.82
CA ALA A 349 -23.09 8.67 -7.53
C ALA A 349 -21.96 7.66 -7.34
N THR A 350 -22.16 6.39 -7.68
CA THR A 350 -21.13 5.36 -7.62
C THR A 350 -19.98 5.65 -8.58
N PHE A 351 -20.27 6.05 -9.83
CA PHE A 351 -19.25 6.45 -10.80
C PHE A 351 -18.39 7.59 -10.29
N ILE A 352 -19.02 8.64 -9.80
CA ILE A 352 -18.36 9.83 -9.26
C ILE A 352 -17.48 9.45 -8.05
N ALA A 353 -18.03 8.72 -7.09
CA ALA A 353 -17.32 8.33 -5.89
C ALA A 353 -16.13 7.42 -6.20
N ALA A 354 -16.30 6.35 -7.00
CA ALA A 354 -15.22 5.42 -7.34
C ALA A 354 -14.10 6.10 -8.13
N THR A 355 -14.45 6.96 -9.11
CA THR A 355 -13.46 7.75 -9.87
C THR A 355 -12.68 8.68 -8.95
N SER A 356 -13.36 9.38 -8.04
CA SER A 356 -12.74 10.29 -7.07
C SER A 356 -11.79 9.56 -6.12
N PHE A 357 -12.15 8.38 -5.60
CA PHE A 357 -11.25 7.56 -4.81
C PHE A 357 -10.06 7.03 -5.62
N GLY A 358 -10.25 6.72 -6.91
CA GLY A 358 -9.15 6.45 -7.83
C GLY A 358 -8.14 7.60 -7.90
N VAL A 359 -8.62 8.84 -8.00
CA VAL A 359 -7.78 10.05 -7.95
C VAL A 359 -7.05 10.18 -6.62
N LEU A 360 -7.72 9.91 -5.48
CA LEU A 360 -7.09 9.90 -4.15
C LEU A 360 -5.98 8.85 -4.02
N PHE A 361 -6.06 7.75 -4.76
CA PHE A 361 -5.02 6.72 -4.84
C PHE A 361 -3.92 7.04 -5.87
N ASN A 362 -3.90 8.26 -6.42
CA ASN A 362 -2.97 8.68 -7.46
C ASN A 362 -3.04 7.80 -8.72
N THR A 363 -4.24 7.38 -9.11
CA THR A 363 -4.52 6.64 -10.34
C THR A 363 -4.74 7.63 -11.49
N PRO A 364 -4.15 7.41 -12.69
CA PRO A 364 -4.45 8.24 -13.87
C PRO A 364 -5.95 8.33 -14.13
N LEU A 365 -6.46 9.53 -14.45
CA LEU A 365 -7.90 9.79 -14.57
C LEU A 365 -8.64 8.83 -15.51
N PRO A 366 -8.12 8.46 -16.70
CA PRO A 366 -8.81 7.50 -17.58
C PRO A 366 -8.97 6.11 -16.92
N ILE A 367 -7.96 5.68 -16.16
CA ILE A 367 -7.98 4.40 -15.45
C ILE A 367 -8.95 4.47 -14.26
N ALA A 368 -8.94 5.58 -13.52
CA ALA A 368 -9.88 5.83 -12.43
C ALA A 368 -11.33 5.87 -12.94
N ALA A 369 -11.60 6.52 -14.07
CA ALA A 369 -12.91 6.55 -14.70
C ALA A 369 -13.35 5.15 -15.19
N THR A 370 -12.43 4.34 -15.73
CA THR A 370 -12.72 2.95 -16.10
C THR A 370 -13.13 2.12 -14.87
N ALA A 371 -12.43 2.28 -13.74
CA ALA A 371 -12.82 1.65 -12.48
C ALA A 371 -14.18 2.15 -11.99
N GLY A 372 -14.45 3.46 -12.14
CA GLY A 372 -15.73 4.08 -11.85
C GLY A 372 -16.87 3.51 -12.67
N LEU A 373 -16.69 3.29 -13.99
CA LEU A 373 -17.69 2.67 -14.87
C LEU A 373 -18.02 1.23 -14.46
N VAL A 374 -17.00 0.43 -14.14
CA VAL A 374 -17.21 -0.94 -13.64
C VAL A 374 -18.00 -0.91 -12.32
N SER A 375 -17.67 0.01 -11.41
CA SER A 375 -18.38 0.17 -10.16
C SER A 375 -19.82 0.65 -10.36
N ALA A 376 -20.05 1.61 -11.27
CA ALA A 376 -21.36 2.15 -11.60
C ALA A 376 -22.32 1.11 -12.20
N LEU A 377 -21.80 0.08 -12.83
CA LEU A 377 -22.58 -1.06 -13.30
C LEU A 377 -22.94 -2.02 -12.14
N LEU A 378 -21.96 -2.33 -11.30
CA LEU A 378 -22.09 -3.45 -10.34
C LEU A 378 -22.65 -3.04 -8.97
N ASN A 379 -22.35 -1.84 -8.46
CA ASN A 379 -22.83 -1.43 -7.14
C ASN A 379 -24.34 -1.14 -7.11
N PRO A 380 -24.96 -0.47 -8.09
CA PRO A 380 -26.42 -0.35 -8.15
C PRO A 380 -27.12 -1.69 -8.28
N LEU A 381 -26.54 -2.65 -9.03
CA LEU A 381 -27.05 -4.01 -9.11
C LEU A 381 -27.00 -4.69 -7.73
N ARG A 382 -25.92 -4.52 -6.98
CA ARG A 382 -25.84 -4.98 -5.58
C ARG A 382 -26.96 -4.39 -4.73
N ILE A 383 -27.14 -3.06 -4.78
CA ILE A 383 -28.18 -2.36 -4.01
C ILE A 383 -29.56 -2.91 -4.37
N LEU A 384 -29.83 -3.12 -5.64
CA LEU A 384 -31.09 -3.70 -6.12
C LEU A 384 -31.30 -5.13 -5.58
N LEU A 385 -30.29 -6.01 -5.70
CA LEU A 385 -30.41 -7.39 -5.20
C LEU A 385 -30.63 -7.44 -3.68
N VAL A 386 -29.94 -6.57 -2.93
CA VAL A 386 -30.16 -6.45 -1.49
C VAL A 386 -31.59 -5.97 -1.17
N SER A 387 -32.16 -5.05 -1.95
CA SER A 387 -33.55 -4.61 -1.80
C SER A 387 -34.59 -5.71 -2.12
N LEU A 388 -34.19 -6.70 -2.92
CA LEU A 388 -35.00 -7.90 -3.22
C LEU A 388 -34.85 -8.99 -2.15
N GLY A 389 -34.09 -8.74 -1.05
CA GLY A 389 -33.96 -9.67 0.09
C GLY A 389 -32.72 -10.56 0.08
N TYR A 390 -31.80 -10.40 -0.88
CA TYR A 390 -30.53 -11.14 -0.86
C TYR A 390 -29.58 -10.61 0.22
N PRO A 391 -28.81 -11.48 0.90
CA PRO A 391 -27.86 -11.06 1.94
C PRO A 391 -26.79 -10.10 1.39
N ASN A 392 -26.59 -8.96 2.05
CA ASN A 392 -25.64 -7.94 1.59
C ASN A 392 -24.21 -8.47 1.44
N GLN A 393 -23.73 -9.30 2.38
CA GLN A 393 -22.37 -9.85 2.39
C GLN A 393 -22.14 -10.76 1.16
N ALA A 394 -23.12 -11.60 0.81
CA ALA A 394 -23.06 -12.46 -0.37
C ALA A 394 -23.01 -11.61 -1.67
N MET A 395 -23.84 -10.58 -1.74
CA MET A 395 -23.88 -9.69 -2.91
C MET A 395 -22.61 -8.87 -3.05
N VAL A 396 -22.02 -8.41 -1.94
CA VAL A 396 -20.71 -7.75 -1.95
C VAL A 396 -19.61 -8.69 -2.48
N GLY A 397 -19.58 -9.95 -2.01
CA GLY A 397 -18.64 -10.95 -2.49
C GLY A 397 -18.78 -11.22 -4.00
N LEU A 398 -20.02 -11.42 -4.47
CA LEU A 398 -20.31 -11.64 -5.89
C LEU A 398 -19.90 -10.44 -6.75
N MET A 399 -20.28 -9.22 -6.36
CA MET A 399 -19.92 -8.03 -7.13
C MET A 399 -18.43 -7.76 -7.11
N SER A 400 -17.74 -8.01 -5.99
CA SER A 400 -16.28 -7.89 -5.91
C SER A 400 -15.57 -8.91 -6.81
N MET A 401 -16.10 -10.13 -6.92
CA MET A 401 -15.62 -11.14 -7.88
C MET A 401 -15.78 -10.63 -9.31
N LEU A 402 -16.95 -10.11 -9.66
CA LEU A 402 -17.19 -9.54 -10.99
C LEU A 402 -16.30 -8.34 -11.28
N VAL A 403 -16.10 -7.41 -10.32
CA VAL A 403 -15.11 -6.31 -10.44
C VAL A 403 -13.72 -6.88 -10.75
N GLY A 404 -13.30 -7.92 -10.06
CA GLY A 404 -12.01 -8.56 -10.30
C GLY A 404 -11.89 -9.18 -11.69
N LEU A 405 -12.96 -9.80 -12.22
CA LEU A 405 -13.01 -10.34 -13.58
C LEU A 405 -12.96 -9.21 -14.63
N PHE A 406 -13.74 -8.14 -14.47
CA PHE A 406 -13.64 -6.96 -15.34
C PHE A 406 -12.24 -6.32 -15.28
N ALA A 407 -11.65 -6.22 -14.10
CA ALA A 407 -10.28 -5.73 -13.97
C ALA A 407 -9.26 -6.64 -14.68
N ALA A 408 -9.48 -7.96 -14.70
CA ALA A 408 -8.64 -8.89 -15.46
C ALA A 408 -8.74 -8.66 -16.97
N LEU A 409 -9.95 -8.48 -17.48
CA LEU A 409 -10.22 -8.26 -18.92
C LEU A 409 -9.72 -6.88 -19.40
N LEU A 410 -9.90 -5.84 -18.58
CA LEU A 410 -9.59 -4.46 -18.96
C LEU A 410 -8.13 -4.07 -18.71
N SER A 411 -7.44 -4.69 -17.75
CA SER A 411 -6.08 -4.31 -17.34
C SER A 411 -5.07 -4.29 -18.49
N THR A 412 -5.15 -5.23 -19.43
CA THR A 412 -4.28 -5.27 -20.61
C THR A 412 -4.63 -4.19 -21.62
N LYS A 413 -5.93 -3.86 -21.79
CA LYS A 413 -6.40 -2.86 -22.74
C LYS A 413 -6.05 -1.43 -22.30
N VAL A 414 -6.13 -1.16 -21.00
CA VAL A 414 -5.83 0.17 -20.43
C VAL A 414 -4.39 0.32 -19.93
N GLY A 415 -3.54 -0.70 -20.09
CA GLY A 415 -2.13 -0.66 -19.72
C GLY A 415 -1.86 -0.53 -18.21
N SER A 416 -2.81 -0.95 -17.35
CA SER A 416 -2.74 -0.79 -15.91
C SER A 416 -2.74 -2.13 -15.17
N SER A 417 -2.39 -2.12 -13.90
CA SER A 417 -2.46 -3.31 -13.07
C SER A 417 -3.91 -3.60 -12.64
N ARG A 418 -4.23 -4.89 -12.45
CA ARG A 418 -5.57 -5.30 -11.98
C ARG A 418 -5.97 -4.66 -10.65
N VAL A 419 -5.00 -4.38 -9.75
CA VAL A 419 -5.28 -3.75 -8.44
C VAL A 419 -5.62 -2.28 -8.60
N THR A 420 -4.94 -1.58 -9.50
CA THR A 420 -5.21 -0.18 -9.81
C THR A 420 -6.65 0.02 -10.32
N LEU A 421 -7.20 -0.97 -11.05
CA LEU A 421 -8.58 -0.96 -11.50
C LEU A 421 -9.57 -1.47 -10.45
N SER A 422 -9.26 -2.60 -9.79
CA SER A 422 -10.24 -3.24 -8.90
C SER A 422 -10.42 -2.52 -7.58
N VAL A 423 -9.36 -1.94 -6.99
CA VAL A 423 -9.47 -1.34 -5.65
C VAL A 423 -10.38 -0.10 -5.64
N PRO A 424 -10.26 0.90 -6.53
CA PRO A 424 -11.20 2.00 -6.56
C PRO A 424 -12.65 1.55 -6.81
N ALA A 425 -12.85 0.50 -7.61
CA ALA A 425 -14.16 -0.02 -7.91
C ALA A 425 -14.85 -0.71 -6.72
N VAL A 426 -14.10 -1.42 -5.86
CA VAL A 426 -14.68 -2.10 -4.68
C VAL A 426 -14.74 -1.22 -3.44
N VAL A 427 -13.99 -0.13 -3.41
CA VAL A 427 -13.92 0.79 -2.24
C VAL A 427 -15.29 1.32 -1.84
N ILE A 428 -16.18 1.48 -2.84
CA ILE A 428 -17.56 1.93 -2.64
C ILE A 428 -18.38 0.94 -1.79
N MET A 429 -18.00 -0.33 -1.77
CA MET A 429 -18.70 -1.38 -1.02
C MET A 429 -18.16 -1.52 0.41
N ILE A 430 -17.09 -0.79 0.79
CA ILE A 430 -16.52 -0.83 2.14
C ILE A 430 -17.54 -0.24 3.14
N PRO A 431 -17.84 -0.95 4.23
CA PRO A 431 -18.91 -0.61 5.16
C PRO A 431 -18.51 0.48 6.17
N GLY A 432 -18.28 1.72 5.70
CA GLY A 432 -17.86 2.84 6.56
C GLY A 432 -18.92 3.24 7.59
N VAL A 433 -20.19 3.24 7.22
CA VAL A 433 -21.31 3.59 8.11
C VAL A 433 -21.53 2.54 9.22
N PRO A 434 -21.58 1.24 8.93
CA PRO A 434 -21.64 0.22 9.99
C PRO A 434 -20.45 0.27 10.95
N PHE A 435 -19.26 0.58 10.46
CA PHE A 435 -18.08 0.76 11.32
C PHE A 435 -18.26 1.90 12.33
N TYR A 436 -18.76 3.05 11.89
CA TYR A 436 -19.05 4.15 12.80
C TYR A 436 -20.18 3.82 13.80
N ARG A 437 -21.23 3.10 13.36
CA ARG A 437 -22.29 2.63 14.25
C ARG A 437 -21.74 1.76 15.38
N ALA A 438 -20.76 0.89 15.08
CA ALA A 438 -20.10 0.08 16.09
C ALA A 438 -19.48 0.95 17.19
N ILE A 439 -18.76 2.02 16.81
CA ILE A 439 -18.12 2.93 17.77
C ILE A 439 -19.16 3.69 18.61
N THR A 440 -20.21 4.20 17.99
CA THR A 440 -21.26 4.93 18.73
C THR A 440 -22.03 4.03 19.67
N ALA A 441 -22.34 2.79 19.27
CA ALA A 441 -23.05 1.82 20.10
C ALA A 441 -22.22 1.42 21.34
N VAL A 442 -20.89 1.25 21.20
CA VAL A 442 -20.00 1.05 22.35
C VAL A 442 -20.14 2.17 23.37
N ASN A 443 -20.17 3.43 22.91
CA ASN A 443 -20.25 4.59 23.80
C ASN A 443 -21.64 4.79 24.45
N GLN A 444 -22.69 4.25 23.81
CA GLN A 444 -24.07 4.27 24.36
C GLN A 444 -24.35 3.07 25.29
N GLY A 445 -23.35 2.20 25.48
CA GLY A 445 -23.53 0.96 26.27
C GLY A 445 -24.31 -0.14 25.54
N GLU A 446 -24.62 0.05 24.27
CA GLU A 446 -25.36 -0.91 23.43
C GLU A 446 -24.40 -2.00 22.90
N THR A 447 -23.88 -2.82 23.80
CA THR A 447 -22.82 -3.79 23.48
C THR A 447 -23.25 -4.76 22.37
N LEU A 448 -24.49 -5.24 22.36
CA LEU A 448 -24.97 -6.17 21.34
C LEU A 448 -25.02 -5.54 19.96
N THR A 449 -25.51 -4.31 19.84
CA THR A 449 -25.53 -3.53 18.60
C THR A 449 -24.12 -3.25 18.09
N ALA A 450 -23.18 -2.98 19.00
CA ALA A 450 -21.77 -2.78 18.66
C ALA A 450 -21.15 -4.06 18.07
N PHE A 451 -21.33 -5.22 18.71
CA PHE A 451 -20.82 -6.49 18.21
C PHE A 451 -21.46 -6.89 16.87
N ALA A 452 -22.77 -6.71 16.70
CA ALA A 452 -23.46 -6.97 15.44
C ALA A 452 -22.86 -6.10 14.30
N SER A 453 -22.63 -4.80 14.56
CA SER A 453 -22.03 -3.90 13.58
C SER A 453 -20.58 -4.25 13.24
N ILE A 454 -19.77 -4.68 14.22
CA ILE A 454 -18.40 -5.15 13.99
C ILE A 454 -18.40 -6.43 13.14
N ALA A 455 -19.31 -7.37 13.44
CA ALA A 455 -19.47 -8.59 12.67
C ALA A 455 -19.85 -8.28 11.21
N ASP A 456 -20.83 -7.41 10.98
CA ASP A 456 -21.23 -6.97 9.64
C ASP A 456 -20.06 -6.37 8.86
N VAL A 457 -19.32 -5.45 9.48
CA VAL A 457 -18.11 -4.85 8.89
C VAL A 457 -17.12 -5.93 8.50
N SER A 458 -16.81 -6.85 9.42
CA SER A 458 -15.83 -7.91 9.20
C SER A 458 -16.23 -8.85 8.06
N PHE A 459 -17.48 -9.29 8.02
CA PHE A 459 -18.00 -10.16 6.96
C PHE A 459 -18.02 -9.47 5.60
N VAL A 460 -18.40 -8.20 5.52
CA VAL A 460 -18.35 -7.44 4.25
C VAL A 460 -16.91 -7.29 3.75
N ILE A 461 -15.98 -6.96 4.63
CA ILE A 461 -14.56 -6.84 4.29
C ILE A 461 -13.99 -8.17 3.79
N LEU A 462 -14.28 -9.27 4.48
CA LEU A 462 -13.89 -10.62 4.05
C LEU A 462 -14.53 -10.98 2.71
N ALA A 463 -15.82 -10.67 2.50
CA ALA A 463 -16.50 -10.92 1.25
C ALA A 463 -15.85 -10.19 0.06
N ILE A 464 -15.43 -8.93 0.23
CA ILE A 464 -14.65 -8.19 -0.78
C ILE A 464 -13.36 -8.94 -1.13
N GLY A 465 -12.61 -9.34 -0.12
CA GLY A 465 -11.33 -10.04 -0.32
C GLY A 465 -11.49 -11.39 -0.99
N VAL A 466 -12.43 -12.19 -0.52
CA VAL A 466 -12.75 -13.53 -1.09
C VAL A 466 -13.23 -13.39 -2.54
N GLY A 467 -14.13 -12.45 -2.84
CA GLY A 467 -14.59 -12.20 -4.21
C GLY A 467 -13.44 -11.84 -5.16
N LEU A 468 -12.58 -10.91 -4.76
CA LEU A 468 -11.40 -10.54 -5.54
C LEU A 468 -10.39 -11.71 -5.67
N ALA A 469 -10.23 -12.52 -4.64
CA ALA A 469 -9.35 -13.68 -4.67
C ALA A 469 -9.87 -14.76 -5.63
N ILE A 470 -11.17 -15.07 -5.60
CA ILE A 470 -11.81 -16.01 -6.53
C ILE A 470 -11.57 -15.55 -7.98
N SER A 471 -11.80 -14.25 -8.26
CA SER A 471 -11.55 -13.71 -9.60
C SER A 471 -10.10 -13.88 -10.05
N ARG A 472 -9.15 -13.76 -9.10
CA ARG A 472 -7.73 -14.00 -9.34
C ARG A 472 -7.44 -15.47 -9.63
N MET A 473 -7.99 -16.37 -8.83
CA MET A 473 -7.84 -17.83 -9.03
C MET A 473 -8.37 -18.26 -10.39
N LEU A 474 -9.50 -17.69 -10.83
CA LEU A 474 -10.09 -17.99 -12.14
C LEU A 474 -9.27 -17.44 -13.34
N THR A 475 -8.47 -16.39 -13.13
CA THR A 475 -7.82 -15.65 -14.23
C THR A 475 -6.29 -15.64 -14.18
N ASP A 476 -5.68 -16.16 -13.13
CA ASP A 476 -4.22 -16.21 -12.94
C ASP A 476 -3.80 -17.57 -12.35
N PRO A 477 -3.20 -18.47 -13.18
CA PRO A 477 -2.75 -19.79 -12.69
C PRO A 477 -1.77 -19.71 -11.51
N GLY A 478 -1.02 -18.61 -11.36
CA GLY A 478 -0.13 -18.41 -10.21
C GLY A 478 -0.88 -18.13 -8.90
N TRP A 479 -2.20 -17.94 -8.94
CA TRP A 479 -3.09 -17.87 -7.78
C TRP A 479 -3.81 -19.19 -7.51
N THR A 480 -4.01 -20.00 -8.51
CA THR A 480 -4.70 -21.30 -8.40
C THR A 480 -3.78 -22.40 -7.92
N PHE A 481 -2.55 -22.39 -8.42
CA PHE A 481 -1.55 -23.44 -8.12
C PHE A 481 -0.38 -22.82 -7.36
N ASP A 482 -0.07 -23.38 -6.20
CA ASP A 482 1.06 -22.95 -5.36
C ASP A 482 2.42 -23.49 -5.88
N SER A 483 2.53 -23.65 -7.19
CA SER A 483 3.78 -24.08 -7.84
C SER A 483 4.72 -22.88 -7.95
N PRO A 484 6.00 -23.01 -7.55
CA PRO A 484 6.99 -22.00 -7.87
C PRO A 484 7.10 -21.93 -9.38
N ARG A 485 6.46 -20.93 -9.98
CA ARG A 485 6.56 -20.67 -11.41
C ARG A 485 8.04 -20.44 -11.72
N LYS A 486 8.72 -21.39 -12.37
CA LYS A 486 9.97 -21.09 -13.06
C LYS A 486 9.65 -19.92 -13.97
N SER A 487 10.11 -18.73 -13.60
CA SER A 487 9.93 -17.52 -14.38
C SER A 487 10.62 -17.76 -15.73
N LYS A 488 9.86 -18.18 -16.74
CA LYS A 488 10.37 -18.16 -18.11
C LYS A 488 10.43 -16.68 -18.49
N ILE A 489 11.60 -16.09 -18.37
CA ILE A 489 11.92 -14.90 -19.15
C ILE A 489 11.86 -15.39 -20.60
N ILE A 490 10.85 -14.97 -21.33
CA ILE A 490 10.72 -15.26 -22.76
C ILE A 490 11.92 -14.58 -23.42
N PRO A 491 12.69 -15.33 -24.27
CA PRO A 491 13.88 -14.82 -24.92
C PRO A 491 13.60 -13.61 -25.80
#